data_387ac414590d98a95e06ff97dcdefe69
#
_entry.id   387ac414590d98a95e06ff97dcdefe69
#
_cell.length_a   1.000
_cell.length_b   1.000
_cell.length_c   1.000
_cell.angle_alpha   90.00
_cell.angle_beta   90.00
_cell.angle_gamma   90.00
#
_symmetry.space_group_name_H-M   'P 1'
#
loop_
_entity.id
_entity.type
_entity.pdbx_description
1 polymer ?
#
loop_
_entity_poly.entity_id
_entity_poly.type
_entity_poly.pdbx_seq_one_letter_code
_entity_poly.pdbx_strand_id
1 'polypeptide(L)'
;MAAVVNHLGQCVTDLSRTRAFYENVFGFEFWREISPPDSPSDQLLRLNPPIGMTACYLRRDGLVLELLQFDGAGARPGPARARAMNEVGLTHLSLSVDDLEEACASVAAHGGEVLTDTNIGFGVFVRDPEGQFIELLPMAYRDSLDG
;
A
#
# COMPACT_ATOMS: atom_id res chain seq x y z
N MET A 1 -24.47 8.34 14.71
CA MET A 1 -23.00 8.34 14.74
C MET A 1 -22.49 8.72 13.35
N ALA A 2 -21.56 9.66 13.25
CA ALA A 2 -20.87 9.96 12.00
C ALA A 2 -19.50 9.28 11.99
N ALA A 3 -19.13 8.68 10.86
CA ALA A 3 -17.82 8.10 10.64
C ALA A 3 -17.29 8.54 9.27
N VAL A 4 -16.02 8.89 9.21
CA VAL A 4 -15.32 9.21 7.96
C VAL A 4 -14.05 8.36 7.88
N VAL A 5 -13.66 8.01 6.65
CA VAL A 5 -12.41 7.27 6.46
C VAL A 5 -11.24 8.17 6.85
N ASN A 6 -10.34 7.67 7.70
CA ASN A 6 -9.14 8.39 8.10
C ASN A 6 -7.96 8.00 7.21
N HIS A 7 -7.54 6.74 7.27
CA HIS A 7 -6.44 6.20 6.47
C HIS A 7 -6.56 4.69 6.27
N LEU A 8 -5.76 4.17 5.35
CA LEU A 8 -5.48 2.75 5.19
C LEU A 8 -4.04 2.50 5.64
N GLY A 9 -3.82 1.60 6.59
CA GLY A 9 -2.51 1.27 7.11
C GLY A 9 -1.88 0.06 6.42
N GLN A 10 -0.60 0.17 6.05
CA GLN A 10 0.21 -0.90 5.50
C GLN A 10 1.52 -1.00 6.29
N CYS A 11 1.80 -2.16 6.87
CA CYS A 11 3.09 -2.45 7.49
C CYS A 11 4.13 -2.77 6.41
N VAL A 12 5.32 -2.15 6.52
CA VAL A 12 6.40 -2.29 5.55
C VAL A 12 7.73 -2.60 6.26
N THR A 13 8.66 -3.24 5.56
CA THR A 13 10.00 -3.51 6.08
C THR A 13 11.01 -2.43 5.68
N ASP A 14 10.75 -1.72 4.58
CA ASP A 14 11.57 -0.61 4.06
C ASP A 14 10.68 0.56 3.66
N LEU A 15 10.56 1.51 4.58
CA LEU A 15 9.70 2.68 4.43
C LEU A 15 10.13 3.55 3.24
N SER A 16 11.43 3.80 3.10
CA SER A 16 11.96 4.67 2.05
C SER A 16 11.72 4.09 0.67
N ARG A 17 11.95 2.80 0.50
CA ARG A 17 11.72 2.09 -0.76
C ARG A 17 10.24 2.07 -1.12
N THR A 18 9.39 1.73 -0.17
CA THR A 18 7.94 1.63 -0.41
C THR A 18 7.34 3.00 -0.68
N ARG A 19 7.74 4.03 0.07
CA ARG A 19 7.35 5.40 -0.20
C ARG A 19 7.72 5.83 -1.62
N ALA A 20 8.98 5.65 -2.01
CA ALA A 20 9.47 6.02 -3.34
C ALA A 20 8.68 5.31 -4.46
N PHE A 21 8.30 4.04 -4.25
CA PHE A 21 7.46 3.31 -5.19
C PHE A 21 6.10 3.99 -5.40
N TYR A 22 5.36 4.28 -4.32
CA TYR A 22 4.05 4.92 -4.44
C TYR A 22 4.13 6.35 -5.00
N GLU A 23 5.16 7.11 -4.65
CA GLU A 23 5.38 8.45 -5.20
C GLU A 23 5.70 8.41 -6.71
N ASN A 24 6.64 7.56 -7.13
CA ASN A 24 7.14 7.55 -8.50
C ASN A 24 6.24 6.79 -9.49
N VAL A 25 5.58 5.73 -9.05
CA VAL A 25 4.72 4.91 -9.92
C VAL A 25 3.31 5.47 -10.00
N PHE A 26 2.73 5.81 -8.87
CA PHE A 26 1.31 6.16 -8.78
C PHE A 26 1.05 7.62 -8.40
N GLY A 27 2.10 8.43 -8.22
CA GLY A 27 1.99 9.85 -7.94
C GLY A 27 1.32 10.16 -6.60
N PHE A 28 1.49 9.29 -5.60
CA PHE A 28 1.13 9.66 -4.24
C PHE A 28 2.00 10.81 -3.77
N GLU A 29 1.44 11.70 -2.96
CA GLU A 29 2.15 12.84 -2.42
C GLU A 29 2.46 12.61 -0.95
N PHE A 30 3.72 12.83 -0.57
CA PHE A 30 4.12 12.85 0.84
C PHE A 30 3.35 13.94 1.59
N TRP A 31 2.77 13.57 2.71
CA TRP A 31 2.10 14.51 3.59
C TRP A 31 2.89 14.78 4.86
N ARG A 32 3.21 13.72 5.60
CA ARG A 32 3.97 13.84 6.85
C ARG A 32 4.56 12.50 7.28
N GLU A 33 5.51 12.59 8.19
CA GLU A 33 6.08 11.43 8.89
C GLU A 33 6.10 11.71 10.40
N ILE A 34 5.83 10.71 11.19
CA ILE A 34 5.87 10.79 12.65
C ILE A 34 6.57 9.55 13.22
N SER A 35 7.25 9.74 14.35
CA SER A 35 7.85 8.66 15.13
C SER A 35 7.42 8.85 16.59
N PRO A 36 6.21 8.39 16.94
CA PRO A 36 5.68 8.55 18.28
C PRO A 36 6.46 7.71 19.28
N PRO A 37 6.49 8.10 20.56
CA PRO A 37 7.07 7.26 21.61
C PRO A 37 6.32 5.92 21.71
N ASP A 38 7.01 4.90 22.22
CA ASP A 38 6.42 3.57 22.38
C ASP A 38 5.12 3.59 23.18
N SER A 39 5.12 4.29 24.32
CA SER A 39 3.90 4.47 25.12
C SER A 39 3.20 5.80 24.76
N PRO A 40 1.89 5.81 24.52
CA PRO A 40 0.91 4.71 24.64
C PRO A 40 0.67 3.92 23.36
N SER A 41 1.53 4.06 22.34
CA SER A 41 1.36 3.39 21.03
C SER A 41 1.40 1.86 21.17
N ASP A 42 2.22 1.34 22.07
CA ASP A 42 2.33 -0.08 22.40
C ASP A 42 0.96 -0.69 22.81
N GLN A 43 0.22 0.02 23.64
CA GLN A 43 -1.13 -0.40 24.05
C GLN A 43 -2.12 -0.37 22.90
N LEU A 44 -2.12 0.70 22.10
CA LEU A 44 -3.02 0.84 20.95
C LEU A 44 -2.77 -0.24 19.91
N LEU A 45 -1.50 -0.53 19.62
CA LEU A 45 -1.08 -1.48 18.59
C LEU A 45 -0.99 -2.92 19.11
N ARG A 46 -1.12 -3.14 20.42
CA ARG A 46 -0.97 -4.45 21.07
C ARG A 46 0.39 -5.09 20.78
N LEU A 47 1.43 -4.27 20.78
CA LEU A 47 2.82 -4.69 20.59
C LEU A 47 3.62 -4.51 21.88
N ASN A 48 4.61 -5.38 22.09
CA ASN A 48 5.50 -5.22 23.23
C ASN A 48 6.65 -4.25 22.87
N PRO A 49 6.95 -3.25 23.73
CA PRO A 49 8.08 -2.37 23.49
C PRO A 49 9.44 -3.13 23.60
N PRO A 50 10.50 -2.66 22.93
CA PRO A 50 10.53 -1.47 22.09
C PRO A 50 9.89 -1.71 20.74
N ILE A 51 8.97 -0.83 20.30
CA ILE A 51 8.33 -0.93 18.98
C ILE A 51 9.04 -0.12 17.90
N GLY A 52 9.55 1.08 18.24
CA GLY A 52 10.30 1.93 17.32
C GLY A 52 9.53 2.23 16.03
N MET A 53 8.26 2.64 16.17
CA MET A 53 7.39 2.89 15.02
C MET A 53 7.74 4.19 14.30
N THR A 54 7.79 4.11 12.99
CA THR A 54 7.74 5.28 12.09
C THR A 54 6.53 5.12 11.19
N ALA A 55 5.69 6.16 11.12
CA ALA A 55 4.51 6.22 10.26
C ALA A 55 4.67 7.34 9.23
N CYS A 56 4.65 6.97 7.95
CA CYS A 56 4.69 7.90 6.82
C CYS A 56 3.34 7.93 6.13
N TYR A 57 2.78 9.13 5.99
CA TYR A 57 1.47 9.35 5.38
C TYR A 57 1.62 9.89 3.97
N LEU A 58 1.04 9.18 3.02
CA LEU A 58 0.95 9.56 1.61
C LEU A 58 -0.51 9.85 1.26
N ARG A 59 -0.75 10.77 0.33
CA ARG A 59 -2.10 11.15 -0.09
C ARG A 59 -2.26 11.05 -1.59
N ARG A 60 -3.42 10.55 -2.03
CA ARG A 60 -3.88 10.63 -3.42
C ARG A 60 -5.40 10.51 -3.49
N ASP A 61 -6.05 11.36 -4.26
CA ASP A 61 -7.49 11.31 -4.59
C ASP A 61 -8.40 11.14 -3.36
N GLY A 62 -8.08 11.82 -2.25
CA GLY A 62 -8.80 11.73 -0.99
C GLY A 62 -8.45 10.50 -0.14
N LEU A 63 -7.68 9.55 -0.63
CA LEU A 63 -7.13 8.46 0.15
C LEU A 63 -5.87 8.91 0.89
N VAL A 64 -5.76 8.50 2.15
CA VAL A 64 -4.52 8.56 2.93
C VAL A 64 -4.00 7.13 3.10
N LEU A 65 -2.80 6.87 2.61
CA LEU A 65 -2.06 5.63 2.83
C LEU A 65 -1.01 5.88 3.91
N GLU A 66 -1.10 5.12 5.00
CA GLU A 66 -0.14 5.13 6.10
C GLU A 66 0.81 3.95 5.96
N LEU A 67 2.08 4.22 5.74
CA LEU A 67 3.14 3.21 5.74
C LEU A 67 3.75 3.13 7.13
N LEU A 68 3.75 1.95 7.73
CA LEU A 68 4.21 1.69 9.10
C LEU A 68 5.47 0.83 9.08
N GLN A 69 6.59 1.35 9.58
CA GLN A 69 7.81 0.59 9.81
C GLN A 69 8.07 0.47 11.31
N PHE A 70 8.50 -0.71 11.74
CA PHE A 70 8.82 -1.01 13.13
C PHE A 70 10.27 -1.47 13.24
N ASP A 71 11.13 -0.62 13.80
CA ASP A 71 12.58 -0.88 13.94
C ASP A 71 12.91 -1.69 15.20
N GLY A 72 11.93 -1.90 16.07
CA GLY A 72 12.06 -2.69 17.31
C GLY A 72 11.74 -4.18 17.12
N ALA A 73 11.56 -4.88 18.23
CA ALA A 73 11.27 -6.32 18.23
C ALA A 73 9.91 -6.70 17.61
N GLY A 74 9.07 -5.73 17.30
CA GLY A 74 7.74 -5.93 16.69
C GLY A 74 7.72 -6.13 15.18
N ALA A 75 8.79 -5.78 14.46
CA ALA A 75 8.85 -5.93 13.01
C ALA A 75 8.86 -7.42 12.61
N ARG A 76 7.95 -7.82 11.76
CA ARG A 76 7.84 -9.20 11.27
C ARG A 76 7.66 -9.21 9.77
N PRO A 77 8.40 -10.04 9.02
CA PRO A 77 8.15 -10.25 7.60
C PRO A 77 6.72 -10.80 7.41
N GLY A 78 6.15 -10.49 6.27
CA GLY A 78 4.88 -11.06 5.86
C GLY A 78 4.96 -12.59 5.69
N PRO A 79 3.81 -13.23 5.43
CA PRO A 79 3.77 -14.68 5.24
C PRO A 79 4.63 -15.10 4.05
N ALA A 80 5.30 -16.24 4.17
CA ALA A 80 6.20 -16.77 3.15
C ALA A 80 5.48 -17.16 1.83
N ARG A 81 4.16 -17.37 1.87
CA ARG A 81 3.36 -17.65 0.68
C ARG A 81 2.55 -16.43 0.24
N ALA A 82 2.32 -16.34 -1.05
CA ALA A 82 1.38 -15.36 -1.59
C ALA A 82 -0.02 -15.60 -1.00
N ARG A 83 -0.68 -14.53 -0.58
CA ARG A 83 -2.05 -14.56 -0.12
C ARG A 83 -2.98 -14.85 -1.29
N ALA A 84 -3.94 -15.76 -1.08
CA ALA A 84 -5.00 -15.97 -2.05
C ALA A 84 -6.07 -14.87 -1.94
N MET A 85 -6.66 -14.49 -3.09
CA MET A 85 -7.66 -13.41 -3.16
C MET A 85 -8.93 -13.69 -2.36
N ASN A 86 -9.24 -14.97 -2.14
CA ASN A 86 -10.40 -15.43 -1.38
C ASN A 86 -10.11 -15.69 0.11
N GLU A 87 -8.95 -15.27 0.60
CA GLU A 87 -8.68 -15.25 2.04
C GLU A 87 -9.34 -14.02 2.68
N VAL A 88 -10.07 -14.24 3.77
CA VAL A 88 -10.83 -13.19 4.46
C VAL A 88 -9.93 -12.05 4.94
N GLY A 89 -10.31 -10.81 4.64
CA GLY A 89 -9.63 -9.58 5.02
C GLY A 89 -9.40 -8.65 3.82
N LEU A 90 -8.73 -7.52 4.04
CA LEU A 90 -8.34 -6.62 2.95
C LEU A 90 -7.36 -7.34 2.01
N THR A 91 -7.61 -7.30 0.71
CA THR A 91 -6.84 -8.02 -0.30
C THR A 91 -5.90 -7.12 -1.08
N HIS A 92 -6.41 -6.02 -1.62
CA HIS A 92 -5.66 -5.17 -2.54
C HIS A 92 -6.12 -3.72 -2.48
N LEU A 93 -5.28 -2.83 -2.98
CA LEU A 93 -5.61 -1.49 -3.42
C LEU A 93 -5.93 -1.55 -4.91
N SER A 94 -7.02 -0.94 -5.36
CA SER A 94 -7.34 -0.82 -6.79
C SER A 94 -7.10 0.60 -7.26
N LEU A 95 -6.39 0.75 -8.38
CA LEU A 95 -6.06 2.02 -9.01
C LEU A 95 -6.47 2.01 -10.48
N SER A 96 -7.15 3.07 -10.92
CA SER A 96 -7.39 3.30 -12.33
C SER A 96 -6.23 4.10 -12.94
N VAL A 97 -5.77 3.66 -14.10
CA VAL A 97 -4.65 4.25 -14.83
C VAL A 97 -5.03 4.55 -16.28
N ASP A 98 -4.39 5.55 -16.86
CA ASP A 98 -4.64 5.94 -18.25
C ASP A 98 -4.10 4.89 -19.23
N ASP A 99 -2.96 4.30 -18.93
CA ASP A 99 -2.27 3.30 -19.75
C ASP A 99 -1.76 2.15 -18.88
N LEU A 100 -2.34 0.95 -19.07
CA LEU A 100 -1.97 -0.25 -18.30
C LEU A 100 -0.55 -0.73 -18.61
N GLU A 101 -0.09 -0.60 -19.86
CA GLU A 101 1.24 -1.05 -20.26
C GLU A 101 2.32 -0.14 -19.67
N GLU A 102 2.12 1.18 -19.75
CA GLU A 102 3.01 2.16 -19.12
C GLU A 102 3.06 1.99 -17.59
N ALA A 103 1.90 1.78 -16.96
CA ALA A 103 1.84 1.55 -15.51
C ALA A 103 2.58 0.28 -15.11
N CYS A 104 2.43 -0.83 -15.84
CA CYS A 104 3.18 -2.07 -15.61
C CYS A 104 4.68 -1.87 -15.78
N ALA A 105 5.11 -1.16 -16.82
CA ALA A 105 6.53 -0.85 -17.05
C ALA A 105 7.09 -0.01 -15.89
N SER A 106 6.34 0.98 -15.41
CA SER A 106 6.72 1.80 -14.25
C SER A 106 6.83 0.99 -12.96
N VAL A 107 5.87 0.10 -12.69
CA VAL A 107 5.91 -0.83 -11.56
C VAL A 107 7.20 -1.65 -11.56
N ALA A 108 7.53 -2.27 -12.70
CA ALA A 108 8.73 -3.10 -12.83
C ALA A 108 10.01 -2.28 -12.66
N ALA A 109 10.06 -1.06 -13.21
CA ALA A 109 11.22 -0.17 -13.13
C ALA A 109 11.49 0.33 -11.69
N HIS A 110 10.48 0.35 -10.82
CA HIS A 110 10.58 0.85 -9.45
C HIS A 110 10.53 -0.26 -8.38
N GLY A 111 10.83 -1.50 -8.76
CA GLY A 111 11.00 -2.61 -7.83
C GLY A 111 9.71 -3.33 -7.43
N GLY A 112 8.60 -3.05 -8.08
CA GLY A 112 7.39 -3.86 -8.00
C GLY A 112 7.43 -5.07 -8.93
N GLU A 113 6.41 -5.91 -8.85
CA GLU A 113 6.26 -7.12 -9.68
C GLU A 113 4.96 -7.06 -10.48
N VAL A 114 5.03 -7.32 -11.78
CA VAL A 114 3.85 -7.46 -12.64
C VAL A 114 3.46 -8.93 -12.71
N LEU A 115 2.24 -9.27 -12.29
CA LEU A 115 1.71 -10.62 -12.35
C LEU A 115 1.08 -10.84 -13.73
N THR A 116 1.91 -11.15 -14.71
CA THR A 116 1.53 -11.21 -16.13
C THR A 116 0.46 -12.26 -16.42
N ASP A 117 0.39 -13.31 -15.63
CA ASP A 117 -0.64 -14.36 -15.70
C ASP A 117 -2.04 -13.86 -15.30
N THR A 118 -2.13 -12.72 -14.63
CA THR A 118 -3.40 -12.08 -14.25
C THR A 118 -3.90 -11.07 -15.29
N ASN A 119 -3.12 -10.79 -16.33
CA ASN A 119 -3.48 -9.79 -17.35
C ASN A 119 -4.61 -10.31 -18.24
N ILE A 120 -5.78 -9.70 -18.13
CA ILE A 120 -6.98 -10.01 -18.89
C ILE A 120 -7.29 -8.98 -19.98
N GLY A 121 -6.33 -8.07 -20.29
CA GLY A 121 -6.44 -7.02 -21.29
C GLY A 121 -7.06 -5.71 -20.80
N PHE A 122 -7.95 -5.78 -19.80
CA PHE A 122 -8.58 -4.61 -19.17
C PHE A 122 -8.40 -4.60 -17.65
N GLY A 123 -7.42 -5.31 -17.15
CA GLY A 123 -7.03 -5.34 -15.75
C GLY A 123 -5.85 -6.27 -15.53
N VAL A 124 -5.03 -5.95 -14.55
CA VAL A 124 -3.85 -6.74 -14.18
C VAL A 124 -3.55 -6.52 -12.71
N PHE A 125 -3.07 -7.56 -12.03
CA PHE A 125 -2.51 -7.41 -10.70
C PHE A 125 -1.00 -7.17 -10.76
N VAL A 126 -0.55 -6.31 -9.87
CA VAL A 126 0.87 -6.07 -9.60
C VAL A 126 1.11 -6.19 -8.09
N ARG A 127 2.38 -6.22 -7.70
CA ARG A 127 2.77 -6.10 -6.29
C ARG A 127 3.69 -4.91 -6.11
N ASP A 128 3.53 -4.25 -4.98
CA ASP A 128 4.52 -3.29 -4.52
C ASP A 128 5.81 -3.99 -4.04
N PRO A 129 6.89 -3.26 -3.69
CA PRO A 129 8.14 -3.87 -3.22
C PRO A 129 8.03 -4.72 -1.95
N GLU A 130 6.95 -4.60 -1.19
CA GLU A 130 6.65 -5.40 0.00
C GLU A 130 5.78 -6.62 -0.28
N GLY A 131 5.29 -6.77 -1.53
CA GLY A 131 4.43 -7.86 -1.95
C GLY A 131 2.93 -7.58 -1.79
N GLN A 132 2.54 -6.34 -1.47
CA GLN A 132 1.13 -5.96 -1.41
C GLN A 132 0.51 -5.97 -2.80
N PHE A 133 -0.63 -6.64 -2.93
CA PHE A 133 -1.40 -6.65 -4.18
C PHE A 133 -1.99 -5.28 -4.50
N ILE A 134 -1.83 -4.89 -5.76
CA ILE A 134 -2.46 -3.71 -6.35
C ILE A 134 -3.13 -4.15 -7.65
N GLU A 135 -4.42 -3.84 -7.80
CA GLU A 135 -5.14 -4.04 -9.04
C GLU A 135 -5.04 -2.79 -9.89
N LEU A 136 -4.65 -2.93 -11.15
CA LEU A 136 -4.64 -1.86 -12.13
C LEU A 136 -5.78 -2.05 -13.11
N LEU A 137 -6.62 -1.02 -13.26
CA LEU A 137 -7.78 -0.98 -14.15
C LEU A 137 -7.69 0.24 -15.07
N PRO A 138 -8.35 0.22 -16.26
CA PRO A 138 -8.48 1.42 -17.08
C PRO A 138 -9.27 2.53 -16.38
N MET A 139 -9.02 3.79 -16.74
CA MET A 139 -9.71 4.95 -16.18
C MET A 139 -11.24 4.86 -16.28
N ALA A 140 -11.78 4.23 -17.32
CA ALA A 140 -13.22 4.03 -17.47
C ALA A 140 -13.90 3.32 -16.28
N TYR A 141 -13.17 2.51 -15.51
CA TYR A 141 -13.71 1.91 -14.28
C TYR A 141 -13.89 2.96 -13.19
N ARG A 142 -12.97 3.93 -13.08
CA ARG A 142 -13.12 5.03 -12.13
C ARG A 142 -14.35 5.86 -12.47
N ASP A 143 -14.50 6.20 -13.75
CA ASP A 143 -15.63 7.01 -14.23
C ASP A 143 -16.98 6.32 -13.90
N SER A 144 -17.03 5.00 -13.91
CA SER A 144 -18.25 4.25 -13.59
C SER A 144 -18.63 4.30 -12.11
N LEU A 145 -17.70 4.66 -11.21
CA LEU A 145 -17.97 4.77 -9.77
C LEU A 145 -18.55 6.13 -9.36
N ASP A 146 -18.41 7.14 -10.23
CA ASP A 146 -18.88 8.50 -9.98
C ASP A 146 -20.31 8.73 -10.50
N GLY A 147 -21.00 7.67 -11.01
CA GLY A 147 -22.34 7.68 -11.58
C GLY A 147 -23.49 7.69 -10.60
#